data_f8bb94efe7d0390d16fdee3db183c02d
#
_entry.id   f8bb94efe7d0390d16fdee3db183c02d
#
_cell.length_a   1.000
_cell.length_b   1.000
_cell.length_c   1.000
_cell.angle_alpha   90.00
_cell.angle_beta   90.00
_cell.angle_gamma   90.00
#
_symmetry.space_group_name_H-M   'P 1'
#
loop_
_entity.id
_entity.type
_entity.pdbx_description
1 polymer ?
#
loop_
_entity_poly.entity_id
_entity_poly.type
_entity_poly.pdbx_seq_one_letter_code
_entity_poly.pdbx_strand_id
1 'polypeptide(L)'
;MKQNHIIQNIIGREILDSRGNPTVEVEVILESGIIGRASVPSGASTGIYEAHELRDGDPGRYLGKGVSNAVENIHSEIAPALIGKNVLEQTRIDEIMMDLDGTPNKSRLGANAILGVSLACAKAASASQGISLYRYIGGMNAKTLPVPMMNILNGGAHASNNVDIQEFMIMPISAGSWKEALRRCAEVFHTLKVILKESKIPVTGVGDEGGYAPMLKKDEDALALIVTAIERAGYKPGEDFMIAIDAASSEWYEEEQGIYRLPKAGKALTKKQMVQMWKRLAEKYPIISLEDGMAETDWEGWEMLTKALGKQIQLVGDDLFVTNTQRLKQGIEMGIGNSILIKVNQIGTLTETLDAIAMANRAGYTAIISHRSGETEDTTIADLAVALNAGQIKSGAPSRSDRVAKYNQLLRIEEELGSQAQYPGKAAFFNVPQFLA
;
A
#
# COMPACT_ATOMS: atom_id res chain seq x y z
N MET A 1 4.51 18.18 38.26
CA MET A 1 4.31 16.91 37.53
C MET A 1 4.83 17.13 36.13
N LYS A 2 5.73 16.27 35.63
CA LYS A 2 6.13 16.31 34.21
C LYS A 2 4.86 16.14 33.37
N GLN A 3 4.66 17.00 32.39
CA GLN A 3 3.53 16.85 31.45
C GLN A 3 3.86 15.67 30.49
N ASN A 4 3.19 14.54 30.67
CA ASN A 4 3.53 13.30 29.99
C ASN A 4 3.38 13.35 28.44
N HIS A 5 2.81 14.42 27.89
CA HIS A 5 2.41 14.51 26.48
C HIS A 5 3.08 15.65 25.71
N ILE A 6 4.01 16.38 26.34
CA ILE A 6 4.68 17.52 25.68
C ILE A 6 5.90 17.03 24.93
N ILE A 7 6.03 17.46 23.68
CA ILE A 7 7.18 17.18 22.82
C ILE A 7 8.39 17.93 23.37
N GLN A 8 9.41 17.20 23.79
CA GLN A 8 10.68 17.74 24.28
C GLN A 8 11.71 17.90 23.16
N ASN A 9 11.76 16.91 22.25
CA ASN A 9 12.71 16.91 21.15
C ASN A 9 12.20 16.08 19.97
N ILE A 10 12.71 16.39 18.77
CA ILE A 10 12.46 15.64 17.55
C ILE A 10 13.81 15.42 16.86
N ILE A 11 14.13 14.17 16.54
CA ILE A 11 15.39 13.77 15.92
C ILE A 11 15.07 13.07 14.61
N GLY A 12 15.52 13.63 13.48
CA GLY A 12 15.53 13.00 12.19
C GLY A 12 16.87 12.31 11.92
N ARG A 13 16.84 11.20 11.19
CA ARG A 13 18.05 10.55 10.68
C ARG A 13 17.82 9.90 9.33
N GLU A 14 18.91 9.70 8.62
CA GLU A 14 18.91 8.91 7.40
C GLU A 14 19.15 7.44 7.76
N ILE A 15 18.30 6.54 7.25
CA ILE A 15 18.44 5.09 7.33
C ILE A 15 18.37 4.49 5.92
N LEU A 16 18.57 3.19 5.75
CA LEU A 16 18.39 2.50 4.46
C LEU A 16 17.04 1.81 4.38
N ASP A 17 16.41 1.92 3.22
CA ASP A 17 15.23 1.14 2.86
C ASP A 17 15.58 -0.29 2.39
N SER A 18 14.58 -1.11 2.09
CA SER A 18 14.72 -2.50 1.64
C SER A 18 15.45 -2.67 0.30
N ARG A 19 15.65 -1.58 -0.44
CA ARG A 19 16.42 -1.53 -1.70
C ARG A 19 17.84 -0.99 -1.50
N GLY A 20 18.21 -0.64 -0.26
CA GLY A 20 19.50 -0.01 0.06
C GLY A 20 19.59 1.47 -0.32
N ASN A 21 18.46 2.14 -0.58
CA ASN A 21 18.39 3.58 -0.78
C ASN A 21 18.15 4.29 0.56
N PRO A 22 18.68 5.50 0.75
CA PRO A 22 18.37 6.30 1.94
C PRO A 22 16.89 6.63 2.06
N THR A 23 16.39 6.65 3.30
CA THR A 23 15.09 7.18 3.67
C THR A 23 15.13 7.82 5.05
N VAL A 24 14.05 8.49 5.44
CA VAL A 24 13.94 9.24 6.70
C VAL A 24 13.40 8.36 7.80
N GLU A 25 14.04 8.42 8.98
CA GLU A 25 13.50 7.93 10.26
C GLU A 25 13.43 9.10 11.24
N VAL A 26 12.35 9.17 12.02
CA VAL A 26 12.14 10.22 13.02
C VAL A 26 11.87 9.61 14.38
N GLU A 27 12.45 10.22 15.41
CA GLU A 27 12.09 10.00 16.82
C GLU A 27 11.50 11.28 17.42
N VAL A 28 10.31 11.14 18.01
CA VAL A 28 9.69 12.18 18.83
C VAL A 28 9.84 11.77 20.30
N ILE A 29 10.52 12.61 21.07
CA ILE A 29 10.84 12.40 22.49
C ILE A 29 9.96 13.33 23.32
N LEU A 30 9.20 12.76 24.27
CA LEU A 30 8.37 13.52 25.18
C LEU A 30 9.13 13.89 26.47
N GLU A 31 8.66 14.92 27.20
CA GLU A 31 9.23 15.30 28.50
C GLU A 31 9.22 14.17 29.54
N SER A 32 8.31 13.20 29.37
CA SER A 32 8.26 11.96 30.17
C SER A 32 9.40 10.98 29.88
N GLY A 33 10.13 11.18 28.78
CA GLY A 33 11.13 10.24 28.26
C GLY A 33 10.57 9.18 27.32
N ILE A 34 9.28 9.18 27.03
CA ILE A 34 8.65 8.28 26.05
C ILE A 34 9.11 8.70 24.66
N ILE A 35 9.38 7.70 23.82
CA ILE A 35 9.85 7.87 22.42
C ILE A 35 8.86 7.22 21.48
N GLY A 36 8.42 7.96 20.46
CA GLY A 36 7.75 7.42 19.29
C GLY A 36 8.71 7.46 18.09
N ARG A 37 8.87 6.34 17.40
CA ARG A 37 9.77 6.23 16.23
C ARG A 37 8.99 5.79 15.01
N ALA A 38 9.21 6.44 13.87
CA ALA A 38 8.63 6.06 12.59
C ALA A 38 9.65 6.20 11.47
N SER A 39 9.61 5.27 10.52
CA SER A 39 10.44 5.28 9.32
C SER A 39 9.55 5.39 8.09
N VAL A 40 9.97 6.20 7.12
CA VAL A 40 9.16 6.55 5.94
C VAL A 40 9.45 5.59 4.78
N PRO A 41 8.42 5.01 4.13
CA PRO A 41 8.59 4.22 2.93
C PRO A 41 8.85 5.10 1.70
N SER A 42 9.38 4.51 0.61
CA SER A 42 9.70 5.20 -0.64
C SER A 42 9.24 4.41 -1.87
N GLY A 43 8.62 5.06 -2.84
CA GLY A 43 8.20 4.42 -4.10
C GLY A 43 9.34 4.14 -5.07
N ALA A 44 9.15 3.16 -5.96
CA ALA A 44 9.99 2.96 -7.16
C ALA A 44 9.37 3.68 -8.36
N SER A 45 8.10 3.40 -8.64
CA SER A 45 7.23 4.19 -9.51
C SER A 45 6.47 5.19 -8.64
N THR A 46 6.27 6.41 -9.11
CA THR A 46 5.53 7.45 -8.40
C THR A 46 4.51 8.06 -9.34
N GLY A 47 3.25 8.14 -8.91
CA GLY A 47 2.22 8.88 -9.61
C GLY A 47 2.58 10.37 -9.69
N ILE A 48 2.27 11.01 -10.80
CA ILE A 48 2.65 12.43 -11.04
C ILE A 48 2.01 13.41 -10.05
N TYR A 49 1.00 12.97 -9.33
CA TYR A 49 0.25 13.78 -8.36
C TYR A 49 0.61 13.46 -6.88
N GLU A 50 1.60 12.61 -6.63
CA GLU A 50 2.06 12.30 -5.26
C GLU A 50 2.68 13.53 -4.58
N ALA A 51 2.59 13.57 -3.26
CA ALA A 51 3.35 14.52 -2.46
C ALA A 51 4.87 14.31 -2.66
N HIS A 52 5.62 15.41 -2.64
CA HIS A 52 7.01 15.43 -3.05
C HIS A 52 7.94 14.77 -2.01
N GLU A 53 8.56 13.66 -2.38
CA GLU A 53 9.66 13.08 -1.61
C GLU A 53 10.94 13.90 -1.86
N LEU A 54 11.44 14.60 -0.84
CA LEU A 54 12.62 15.44 -0.96
C LEU A 54 13.89 14.59 -0.98
N ARG A 55 14.63 14.67 -2.09
CA ARG A 55 15.93 14.03 -2.31
C ARG A 55 17.01 15.10 -2.50
N ASP A 56 18.25 14.81 -2.05
CA ASP A 56 19.34 15.79 -2.07
C ASP A 56 19.79 16.13 -3.49
N GLY A 57 19.69 15.20 -4.45
CA GLY A 57 20.09 15.40 -5.84
C GLY A 57 21.62 15.45 -6.04
N ASP A 58 22.42 15.22 -4.99
CA ASP A 58 23.89 15.21 -5.07
C ASP A 58 24.41 13.85 -5.62
N PRO A 59 24.91 13.80 -6.86
CA PRO A 59 25.40 12.55 -7.45
C PRO A 59 26.57 11.92 -6.67
N GLY A 60 27.32 12.72 -5.91
CA GLY A 60 28.44 12.26 -5.10
C GLY A 60 28.04 11.50 -3.85
N ARG A 61 26.76 11.56 -3.47
CA ARG A 61 26.22 10.92 -2.28
C ARG A 61 24.97 10.11 -2.59
N TYR A 62 25.02 8.79 -2.37
CA TYR A 62 23.93 7.86 -2.69
C TYR A 62 23.35 8.01 -4.12
N LEU A 63 24.20 8.38 -5.09
CA LEU A 63 23.79 8.58 -6.49
C LEU A 63 22.62 9.59 -6.65
N GLY A 64 22.58 10.64 -5.82
CA GLY A 64 21.54 11.66 -5.82
C GLY A 64 20.35 11.34 -4.93
N LYS A 65 20.27 10.15 -4.32
CA LYS A 65 19.10 9.68 -3.54
C LYS A 65 19.20 10.01 -2.04
N GLY A 66 20.20 10.75 -1.57
CA GLY A 66 20.33 11.17 -0.18
C GLY A 66 19.09 11.92 0.31
N VAL A 67 18.85 11.94 1.64
CA VAL A 67 17.74 12.63 2.29
C VAL A 67 18.22 13.60 3.39
N SER A 68 19.46 14.05 3.29
CA SER A 68 20.05 14.96 4.28
C SER A 68 19.29 16.28 4.39
N ASN A 69 18.79 16.82 3.27
CA ASN A 69 18.02 18.06 3.26
C ASN A 69 16.68 17.87 4.00
N ALA A 70 16.01 16.72 3.81
CA ALA A 70 14.79 16.41 4.55
C ALA A 70 15.07 16.27 6.06
N VAL A 71 16.17 15.63 6.44
CA VAL A 71 16.61 15.51 7.84
C VAL A 71 16.96 16.89 8.43
N GLU A 72 17.64 17.75 7.68
CA GLU A 72 17.93 19.12 8.11
C GLU A 72 16.67 19.95 8.32
N ASN A 73 15.68 19.83 7.41
CA ASN A 73 14.38 20.50 7.57
C ASN A 73 13.63 20.04 8.84
N ILE A 74 13.78 18.76 9.23
CA ILE A 74 13.23 18.29 10.51
C ILE A 74 13.88 19.02 11.68
N HIS A 75 15.21 19.17 11.71
CA HIS A 75 15.93 19.75 12.83
C HIS A 75 15.81 21.28 12.89
N SER A 76 15.93 21.95 11.74
CA SER A 76 16.01 23.41 11.67
C SER A 76 14.66 24.12 11.66
N GLU A 77 13.60 23.46 11.14
CA GLU A 77 12.30 24.09 10.96
C GLU A 77 11.16 23.35 11.68
N ILE A 78 10.98 22.04 11.47
CA ILE A 78 9.83 21.30 12.01
C ILE A 78 9.96 21.16 13.53
N ALA A 79 11.10 20.72 14.03
CA ALA A 79 11.30 20.52 15.46
C ALA A 79 11.10 21.81 16.26
N PRO A 80 11.68 22.99 15.91
CA PRO A 80 11.41 24.23 16.59
C PRO A 80 9.93 24.64 16.63
N ALA A 81 9.16 24.34 15.58
CA ALA A 81 7.73 24.65 15.50
C ALA A 81 6.87 23.76 16.42
N LEU A 82 7.32 22.53 16.70
CA LEU A 82 6.55 21.51 17.42
C LEU A 82 7.02 21.28 18.86
N ILE A 83 8.25 21.61 19.24
CA ILE A 83 8.72 21.53 20.63
C ILE A 83 7.81 22.36 21.53
N GLY A 84 7.42 21.79 22.67
CA GLY A 84 6.48 22.38 23.61
C GLY A 84 4.99 22.15 23.24
N LYS A 85 4.66 21.54 22.12
CA LYS A 85 3.28 21.17 21.75
C LYS A 85 2.87 19.86 22.41
N ASN A 86 1.57 19.69 22.53
CA ASN A 86 0.97 18.45 23.04
C ASN A 86 0.87 17.42 21.92
N VAL A 87 1.55 16.27 22.08
CA VAL A 87 1.59 15.20 21.08
C VAL A 87 0.23 14.55 20.82
N LEU A 88 -0.76 14.73 21.71
CA LEU A 88 -2.11 14.21 21.51
C LEU A 88 -2.94 15.01 20.50
N GLU A 89 -2.47 16.18 20.08
CA GLU A 89 -3.16 17.07 19.15
C GLU A 89 -2.71 16.79 17.70
N GLN A 90 -2.85 15.53 17.22
CA GLN A 90 -2.34 15.07 15.93
C GLN A 90 -2.71 16.00 14.77
N THR A 91 -4.00 16.33 14.63
CA THR A 91 -4.48 17.21 13.57
C THR A 91 -3.77 18.57 13.60
N ARG A 92 -3.59 19.14 14.78
CA ARG A 92 -2.91 20.44 14.93
C ARG A 92 -1.42 20.36 14.60
N ILE A 93 -0.78 19.24 14.96
CA ILE A 93 0.63 18.98 14.61
C ILE A 93 0.78 18.91 13.08
N ASP A 94 -0.07 18.15 12.40
CA ASP A 94 -0.04 18.00 10.96
C ASP A 94 -0.35 19.34 10.25
N GLU A 95 -1.34 20.11 10.74
CA GLU A 95 -1.63 21.47 10.23
C GLU A 95 -0.41 22.40 10.36
N ILE A 96 0.26 22.44 11.52
CA ILE A 96 1.45 23.28 11.71
C ILE A 96 2.53 22.92 10.67
N MET A 97 2.76 21.64 10.40
CA MET A 97 3.77 21.23 9.42
C MET A 97 3.35 21.57 7.98
N MET A 98 2.07 21.44 7.63
CA MET A 98 1.54 21.83 6.33
C MET A 98 1.60 23.34 6.10
N ASP A 99 1.21 24.13 7.11
CA ASP A 99 1.31 25.60 7.08
C ASP A 99 2.78 26.05 6.96
N LEU A 100 3.67 25.37 7.67
CA LEU A 100 5.11 25.65 7.62
C LEU A 100 5.69 25.34 6.23
N ASP A 101 5.28 24.24 5.59
CA ASP A 101 5.70 23.92 4.21
C ASP A 101 5.14 24.95 3.23
N GLY A 102 3.86 25.26 3.29
CA GLY A 102 3.18 26.27 2.49
C GLY A 102 3.01 25.93 1.01
N THR A 103 3.35 24.69 0.58
CA THR A 103 3.17 24.22 -0.80
C THR A 103 2.09 23.14 -0.88
N PRO A 104 1.35 23.05 -2.02
CA PRO A 104 0.26 22.06 -2.12
C PRO A 104 0.71 20.60 -2.03
N ASN A 105 1.94 20.32 -2.43
CA ASN A 105 2.49 18.96 -2.52
C ASN A 105 3.68 18.73 -1.56
N LYS A 106 3.87 19.57 -0.54
CA LYS A 106 4.93 19.46 0.46
C LYS A 106 6.36 19.50 -0.13
N SER A 107 6.54 20.26 -1.22
CA SER A 107 7.81 20.28 -1.95
C SER A 107 8.91 21.09 -1.27
N ARG A 108 8.61 21.93 -0.29
CA ARG A 108 9.60 22.75 0.40
C ARG A 108 10.33 21.99 1.51
N LEU A 109 9.59 21.39 2.43
CA LEU A 109 10.16 20.61 3.54
C LEU A 109 10.39 19.15 3.18
N GLY A 110 9.59 18.63 2.26
CA GLY A 110 9.55 17.24 1.87
C GLY A 110 8.45 16.44 2.58
N ALA A 111 7.63 15.74 1.80
CA ALA A 111 6.59 14.87 2.35
C ALA A 111 7.17 13.76 3.25
N ASN A 112 8.39 13.29 2.96
CA ASN A 112 9.11 12.32 3.77
C ASN A 112 9.49 12.89 5.16
N ALA A 113 9.94 14.14 5.25
CA ALA A 113 10.21 14.81 6.53
C ALA A 113 8.92 14.96 7.36
N ILE A 114 7.87 15.50 6.74
CA ILE A 114 6.57 15.75 7.38
C ILE A 114 5.93 14.45 7.85
N LEU A 115 5.87 13.41 7.00
CA LEU A 115 5.28 12.12 7.35
C LEU A 115 6.04 11.44 8.50
N GLY A 116 7.36 11.47 8.46
CA GLY A 116 8.17 10.88 9.52
C GLY A 116 7.82 11.45 10.90
N VAL A 117 7.68 12.77 10.99
CA VAL A 117 7.27 13.44 12.22
C VAL A 117 5.82 13.14 12.59
N SER A 118 4.90 13.19 11.62
CA SER A 118 3.47 12.90 11.83
C SER A 118 3.26 11.51 12.44
N LEU A 119 3.86 10.48 11.88
CA LEU A 119 3.74 9.11 12.38
C LEU A 119 4.48 8.89 13.70
N ALA A 120 5.65 9.49 13.89
CA ALA A 120 6.38 9.41 15.15
C ALA A 120 5.61 10.07 16.30
N CYS A 121 4.91 11.20 16.04
CA CYS A 121 4.00 11.83 16.99
C CYS A 121 2.85 10.88 17.39
N ALA A 122 2.18 10.25 16.44
CA ALA A 122 1.10 9.29 16.73
C ALA A 122 1.60 8.11 17.59
N LYS A 123 2.78 7.60 17.32
CA LYS A 123 3.41 6.52 18.12
C LYS A 123 3.80 7.00 19.54
N ALA A 124 4.36 8.19 19.67
CA ALA A 124 4.65 8.77 20.97
C ALA A 124 3.36 9.02 21.79
N ALA A 125 2.31 9.49 21.13
CA ALA A 125 1.00 9.71 21.73
C ALA A 125 0.40 8.40 22.25
N SER A 126 0.36 7.35 21.43
CA SER A 126 -0.16 6.04 21.84
C SER A 126 0.61 5.45 23.00
N ALA A 127 1.95 5.49 22.94
CA ALA A 127 2.83 5.02 24.01
C ALA A 127 2.62 5.81 25.31
N SER A 128 2.39 7.12 25.22
CA SER A 128 2.15 7.98 26.39
C SER A 128 0.82 7.70 27.09
N GLN A 129 -0.14 7.12 26.36
CA GLN A 129 -1.42 6.64 26.88
C GLN A 129 -1.36 5.18 27.35
N GLY A 130 -0.26 4.46 27.11
CA GLY A 130 -0.11 3.04 27.43
C GLY A 130 -1.02 2.12 26.62
N ILE A 131 -1.38 2.51 25.40
CA ILE A 131 -2.24 1.74 24.50
C ILE A 131 -1.55 1.49 23.16
N SER A 132 -1.93 0.41 22.47
CA SER A 132 -1.40 0.06 21.15
C SER A 132 -1.79 1.10 20.10
N LEU A 133 -0.95 1.29 19.07
CA LEU A 133 -1.17 2.31 18.04
C LEU A 133 -2.52 2.12 17.32
N TYR A 134 -2.89 0.89 16.97
CA TYR A 134 -4.17 0.63 16.33
C TYR A 134 -5.37 1.03 17.19
N ARG A 135 -5.28 0.84 18.53
CA ARG A 135 -6.34 1.28 19.47
C ARG A 135 -6.35 2.80 19.65
N TYR A 136 -5.18 3.42 19.65
CA TYR A 136 -5.07 4.89 19.77
C TYR A 136 -5.76 5.58 18.58
N ILE A 137 -5.52 5.10 17.35
CA ILE A 137 -6.09 5.67 16.14
C ILE A 137 -7.57 5.28 15.97
N GLY A 138 -7.92 4.00 16.17
CA GLY A 138 -9.23 3.46 15.82
C GLY A 138 -10.23 3.33 16.97
N GLY A 139 -9.76 3.55 18.21
CA GLY A 139 -10.61 3.44 19.40
C GLY A 139 -11.07 2.01 19.69
N MET A 140 -12.16 1.90 20.46
CA MET A 140 -12.67 0.59 20.94
C MET A 140 -13.19 -0.33 19.83
N ASN A 141 -13.54 0.20 18.67
CA ASN A 141 -14.07 -0.57 17.55
C ASN A 141 -13.00 -1.12 16.60
N ALA A 142 -11.72 -0.81 16.83
CA ALA A 142 -10.60 -1.35 16.05
C ALA A 142 -10.40 -2.84 16.37
N LYS A 143 -10.91 -3.74 15.51
CA LYS A 143 -10.94 -5.20 15.76
C LYS A 143 -10.91 -6.06 14.50
N THR A 144 -10.98 -5.46 13.31
CA THR A 144 -11.03 -6.19 12.05
C THR A 144 -9.62 -6.36 11.50
N LEU A 145 -9.13 -7.60 11.46
CA LEU A 145 -7.88 -7.96 10.78
C LEU A 145 -8.11 -7.90 9.28
N PRO A 146 -7.16 -7.35 8.50
CA PRO A 146 -7.36 -7.21 7.06
C PRO A 146 -7.17 -8.54 6.31
N VAL A 147 -7.88 -8.74 5.19
CA VAL A 147 -7.52 -9.77 4.20
C VAL A 147 -6.24 -9.34 3.49
N PRO A 148 -5.19 -10.16 3.47
CA PRO A 148 -3.95 -9.80 2.77
C PRO A 148 -4.09 -9.95 1.27
N MET A 149 -3.51 -9.00 0.52
CA MET A 149 -3.20 -9.09 -0.89
C MET A 149 -1.71 -9.41 -0.99
N MET A 150 -1.36 -10.72 -1.04
CA MET A 150 0.05 -11.13 -1.03
C MET A 150 0.59 -11.28 -2.44
N ASN A 151 1.52 -10.41 -2.82
CA ASN A 151 2.16 -10.41 -4.14
C ASN A 151 3.16 -11.57 -4.23
N ILE A 152 2.77 -12.68 -4.88
CA ILE A 152 3.60 -13.88 -4.98
C ILE A 152 4.32 -14.04 -6.32
N LEU A 153 3.94 -13.24 -7.35
CA LEU A 153 4.57 -13.23 -8.65
C LEU A 153 4.64 -11.80 -9.19
N ASN A 154 5.83 -11.38 -9.58
CA ASN A 154 6.14 -10.03 -10.06
C ASN A 154 6.44 -10.01 -11.57
N GLY A 155 6.04 -8.91 -12.20
CA GLY A 155 6.40 -8.50 -13.54
C GLY A 155 6.60 -6.99 -13.61
N GLY A 156 6.29 -6.37 -14.75
CA GLY A 156 6.35 -4.93 -14.94
C GLY A 156 7.71 -4.33 -14.57
N ALA A 157 7.69 -3.19 -13.90
CA ALA A 157 8.88 -2.52 -13.38
C ALA A 157 9.50 -3.24 -12.16
N HIS A 158 8.73 -4.11 -11.49
CA HIS A 158 9.17 -4.82 -10.27
C HIS A 158 10.01 -6.07 -10.56
N ALA A 159 10.19 -6.47 -11.83
CA ALA A 159 10.95 -7.66 -12.21
C ALA A 159 11.62 -7.53 -13.58
N SER A 160 12.87 -8.00 -13.66
CA SER A 160 13.61 -8.13 -14.93
C SER A 160 13.20 -9.42 -15.66
N ASN A 161 11.92 -9.53 -16.04
CA ASN A 161 11.36 -10.65 -16.80
C ASN A 161 10.52 -10.13 -17.98
N ASN A 162 9.78 -11.02 -18.65
CA ASN A 162 9.00 -10.71 -19.84
C ASN A 162 7.48 -10.60 -19.58
N VAL A 163 7.06 -10.33 -18.36
CA VAL A 163 5.66 -10.14 -17.95
C VAL A 163 5.37 -8.64 -17.84
N ASP A 164 4.36 -8.12 -18.54
CA ASP A 164 3.99 -6.71 -18.53
C ASP A 164 3.25 -6.31 -17.25
N ILE A 165 2.30 -7.11 -16.79
CA ILE A 165 1.54 -6.89 -15.55
C ILE A 165 2.49 -6.91 -14.35
N GLN A 166 2.37 -5.88 -13.48
CA GLN A 166 3.35 -5.61 -12.43
C GLN A 166 3.26 -6.59 -11.26
N GLU A 167 2.04 -6.90 -10.78
CA GLU A 167 1.85 -7.75 -9.60
C GLU A 167 0.68 -8.72 -9.76
N PHE A 168 0.90 -9.93 -9.26
CA PHE A 168 -0.12 -10.96 -9.13
C PHE A 168 -0.20 -11.42 -7.68
N MET A 169 -1.34 -11.16 -7.05
CA MET A 169 -1.55 -11.34 -5.63
C MET A 169 -2.58 -12.42 -5.35
N ILE A 170 -2.42 -13.12 -4.22
CA ILE A 170 -3.40 -14.07 -3.69
C ILE A 170 -4.09 -13.48 -2.46
N MET A 171 -5.38 -13.78 -2.32
CA MET A 171 -6.25 -13.30 -1.24
C MET A 171 -7.01 -14.46 -0.60
N PRO A 172 -6.69 -14.87 0.66
CA PRO A 172 -7.32 -15.98 1.35
C PRO A 172 -8.67 -15.55 1.97
N ILE A 173 -9.74 -15.59 1.18
CA ILE A 173 -11.06 -15.06 1.55
C ILE A 173 -11.92 -15.98 2.43
N SER A 174 -11.50 -17.24 2.62
CA SER A 174 -12.22 -18.22 3.45
C SER A 174 -11.50 -18.57 4.76
N ALA A 175 -10.40 -17.90 5.07
CA ALA A 175 -9.69 -18.12 6.34
C ALA A 175 -10.56 -17.64 7.53
N GLY A 176 -10.48 -18.35 8.63
CA GLY A 176 -11.25 -18.01 9.83
C GLY A 176 -10.52 -17.06 10.79
N SER A 177 -9.24 -16.75 10.52
CA SER A 177 -8.38 -15.89 11.34
C SER A 177 -7.23 -15.34 10.50
N TRP A 178 -6.55 -14.30 11.02
CA TRP A 178 -5.34 -13.79 10.40
C TRP A 178 -4.21 -14.83 10.37
N LYS A 179 -4.01 -15.53 11.49
CA LYS A 179 -3.02 -16.60 11.59
C LYS A 179 -3.22 -17.67 10.52
N GLU A 180 -4.46 -18.07 10.31
CA GLU A 180 -4.81 -19.07 9.29
C GLU A 180 -4.62 -18.51 7.87
N ALA A 181 -4.97 -17.27 7.63
CA ALA A 181 -4.75 -16.57 6.36
C ALA A 181 -3.27 -16.52 5.98
N LEU A 182 -2.41 -16.13 6.92
CA LEU A 182 -0.97 -16.06 6.73
C LEU A 182 -0.35 -17.43 6.44
N ARG A 183 -0.77 -18.46 7.19
CA ARG A 183 -0.31 -19.85 6.97
C ARG A 183 -0.63 -20.32 5.56
N ARG A 184 -1.90 -20.19 5.16
CA ARG A 184 -2.36 -20.61 3.81
C ARG A 184 -1.61 -19.87 2.69
N CYS A 185 -1.40 -18.56 2.82
CA CYS A 185 -0.62 -17.80 1.83
C CYS A 185 0.83 -18.30 1.74
N ALA A 186 1.49 -18.60 2.87
CA ALA A 186 2.84 -19.14 2.87
C ALA A 186 2.91 -20.51 2.18
N GLU A 187 1.93 -21.38 2.40
CA GLU A 187 1.85 -22.70 1.75
C GLU A 187 1.70 -22.58 0.23
N VAL A 188 0.81 -21.70 -0.25
CA VAL A 188 0.66 -21.44 -1.71
C VAL A 188 1.94 -20.84 -2.29
N PHE A 189 2.58 -19.90 -1.60
CA PHE A 189 3.84 -19.29 -2.04
C PHE A 189 4.96 -20.32 -2.18
N HIS A 190 5.12 -21.22 -1.21
CA HIS A 190 6.12 -22.28 -1.29
C HIS A 190 5.78 -23.34 -2.35
N THR A 191 4.49 -23.65 -2.53
CA THR A 191 4.02 -24.56 -3.59
C THR A 191 4.32 -23.98 -4.98
N LEU A 192 4.12 -22.66 -5.19
CA LEU A 192 4.51 -21.99 -6.44
C LEU A 192 6.01 -22.16 -6.74
N LYS A 193 6.88 -22.02 -5.74
CA LYS A 193 8.32 -22.28 -5.88
C LYS A 193 8.62 -23.69 -6.40
N VAL A 194 7.93 -24.69 -5.85
CA VAL A 194 8.09 -26.10 -6.28
C VAL A 194 7.66 -26.26 -7.75
N ILE A 195 6.51 -25.69 -8.14
CA ILE A 195 5.99 -25.75 -9.51
C ILE A 195 6.98 -25.12 -10.50
N LEU A 196 7.49 -23.93 -10.19
CA LEU A 196 8.46 -23.23 -11.04
C LEU A 196 9.73 -24.09 -11.25
N LYS A 197 10.23 -24.71 -10.18
CA LYS A 197 11.39 -25.62 -10.26
C LYS A 197 11.11 -26.87 -11.11
N GLU A 198 10.01 -27.56 -10.88
CA GLU A 198 9.60 -28.76 -11.61
C GLU A 198 9.39 -28.47 -13.10
N SER A 199 8.77 -27.35 -13.43
CA SER A 199 8.51 -26.89 -14.78
C SER A 199 9.76 -26.36 -15.48
N LYS A 200 10.90 -26.29 -14.78
CA LYS A 200 12.17 -25.73 -15.28
C LYS A 200 12.02 -24.32 -15.84
N ILE A 201 11.10 -23.53 -15.25
CA ILE A 201 10.91 -22.13 -15.60
C ILE A 201 12.02 -21.33 -14.93
N PRO A 202 12.82 -20.56 -15.71
CA PRO A 202 13.86 -19.72 -15.13
C PRO A 202 13.25 -18.66 -14.21
N VAL A 203 13.83 -18.50 -13.02
CA VAL A 203 13.43 -17.50 -12.04
C VAL A 203 14.64 -16.60 -11.77
N THR A 204 14.50 -15.30 -12.01
CA THR A 204 15.59 -14.33 -11.82
C THR A 204 15.82 -13.95 -10.35
N GLY A 205 15.08 -14.56 -9.44
CA GLY A 205 15.08 -14.27 -8.00
C GLY A 205 13.69 -13.87 -7.52
N VAL A 206 13.64 -13.02 -6.51
CA VAL A 206 12.42 -12.36 -6.04
C VAL A 206 12.47 -10.88 -6.41
N GLY A 207 11.32 -10.29 -6.69
CA GLY A 207 11.18 -8.86 -6.93
C GLY A 207 11.36 -8.03 -5.64
N ASP A 208 11.24 -6.71 -5.77
CA ASP A 208 11.37 -5.78 -4.63
C ASP A 208 10.37 -6.07 -3.51
N GLU A 209 9.24 -6.64 -3.85
CA GLU A 209 8.16 -6.99 -2.92
C GLU A 209 8.17 -8.46 -2.47
N GLY A 210 9.19 -9.22 -2.84
CA GLY A 210 9.41 -10.60 -2.38
C GLY A 210 8.72 -11.69 -3.21
N GLY A 211 7.89 -11.36 -4.20
CA GLY A 211 7.29 -12.31 -5.14
C GLY A 211 8.31 -12.87 -6.13
N TYR A 212 8.06 -14.06 -6.66
CA TYR A 212 8.94 -14.66 -7.69
C TYR A 212 8.86 -13.89 -9.00
N ALA A 213 9.96 -13.86 -9.73
CA ALA A 213 10.09 -13.20 -11.03
C ALA A 213 10.41 -14.21 -12.15
N PRO A 214 9.44 -15.08 -12.56
CA PRO A 214 9.67 -16.09 -13.58
C PRO A 214 9.68 -15.52 -14.99
N MET A 215 10.44 -16.14 -15.89
CA MET A 215 10.36 -15.90 -17.34
C MET A 215 9.18 -16.67 -17.92
N LEU A 216 8.12 -15.97 -18.32
CA LEU A 216 6.90 -16.55 -18.86
C LEU A 216 6.71 -16.17 -20.34
N LYS A 217 5.85 -16.89 -21.05
CA LYS A 217 5.56 -16.59 -22.48
C LYS A 217 4.57 -15.43 -22.63
N LYS A 218 3.67 -15.26 -21.66
CA LYS A 218 2.64 -14.20 -21.62
C LYS A 218 2.16 -13.98 -20.20
N ASP A 219 1.55 -12.84 -19.92
CA ASP A 219 1.01 -12.48 -18.59
C ASP A 219 0.01 -13.50 -18.05
N GLU A 220 -0.85 -14.02 -18.92
CA GLU A 220 -1.86 -15.01 -18.54
C GLU A 220 -1.29 -16.32 -17.98
N ASP A 221 -0.03 -16.66 -18.29
CA ASP A 221 0.65 -17.84 -17.75
C ASP A 221 0.91 -17.67 -16.24
N ALA A 222 1.06 -16.43 -15.76
CA ALA A 222 1.18 -16.14 -14.33
C ALA A 222 -0.10 -16.51 -13.57
N LEU A 223 -1.27 -16.13 -14.11
CA LEU A 223 -2.57 -16.49 -13.51
C LEU A 223 -2.78 -18.01 -13.48
N ALA A 224 -2.43 -18.70 -14.57
CA ALA A 224 -2.53 -20.15 -14.62
C ALA A 224 -1.61 -20.86 -13.60
N LEU A 225 -0.38 -20.37 -13.42
CA LEU A 225 0.55 -20.88 -12.41
C LEU A 225 0.03 -20.67 -10.99
N ILE A 226 -0.56 -19.50 -10.70
CA ILE A 226 -1.14 -19.19 -9.38
C ILE A 226 -2.32 -20.10 -9.09
N VAL A 227 -3.24 -20.29 -10.04
CA VAL A 227 -4.36 -21.25 -9.90
C VAL A 227 -3.83 -22.65 -9.59
N THR A 228 -2.86 -23.12 -10.36
CA THR A 228 -2.22 -24.42 -10.13
C THR A 228 -1.55 -24.50 -8.75
N ALA A 229 -0.93 -23.41 -8.28
CA ALA A 229 -0.29 -23.38 -6.96
C ALA A 229 -1.32 -23.46 -5.83
N ILE A 230 -2.46 -22.76 -5.96
CA ILE A 230 -3.58 -22.83 -5.01
C ILE A 230 -4.12 -24.25 -4.93
N GLU A 231 -4.41 -24.89 -6.08
CA GLU A 231 -4.92 -26.27 -6.15
C GLU A 231 -3.95 -27.29 -5.56
N ARG A 232 -2.66 -27.20 -5.93
CA ARG A 232 -1.63 -28.11 -5.41
C ARG A 232 -1.33 -27.91 -3.91
N ALA A 233 -1.60 -26.73 -3.39
CA ALA A 233 -1.54 -26.49 -1.94
C ALA A 233 -2.77 -27.03 -1.18
N GLY A 234 -3.75 -27.60 -1.89
CA GLY A 234 -4.95 -28.19 -1.31
C GLY A 234 -6.11 -27.22 -1.13
N TYR A 235 -6.07 -26.07 -1.77
CA TYR A 235 -7.12 -25.04 -1.69
C TYR A 235 -7.88 -24.91 -3.01
N LYS A 236 -9.07 -24.29 -2.94
CA LYS A 236 -9.94 -24.09 -4.09
C LYS A 236 -9.88 -22.66 -4.61
N PRO A 237 -9.42 -22.43 -5.86
CA PRO A 237 -9.51 -21.12 -6.51
C PRO A 237 -10.97 -20.68 -6.63
N GLY A 238 -11.25 -19.41 -6.28
CA GLY A 238 -12.60 -18.85 -6.30
C GLY A 238 -13.43 -19.11 -5.04
N GLU A 239 -13.07 -20.09 -4.22
CA GLU A 239 -13.73 -20.38 -2.94
C GLU A 239 -12.84 -19.99 -1.74
N ASP A 240 -11.62 -20.54 -1.68
CA ASP A 240 -10.66 -20.30 -0.61
C ASP A 240 -9.76 -19.09 -0.89
N PHE A 241 -9.35 -18.97 -2.14
CA PHE A 241 -8.51 -17.90 -2.62
C PHE A 241 -9.09 -17.21 -3.85
N MET A 242 -9.01 -15.90 -3.83
CA MET A 242 -9.16 -15.05 -5.01
C MET A 242 -7.82 -14.50 -5.47
N ILE A 243 -7.76 -13.95 -6.67
CA ILE A 243 -6.59 -13.31 -7.25
C ILE A 243 -6.82 -11.80 -7.33
N ALA A 244 -5.83 -11.01 -6.98
CA ALA A 244 -5.77 -9.59 -7.27
C ALA A 244 -4.62 -9.30 -8.23
N ILE A 245 -4.79 -8.28 -9.07
CA ILE A 245 -3.82 -7.83 -10.06
C ILE A 245 -3.55 -6.35 -9.82
N ASP A 246 -2.28 -5.96 -9.90
CA ASP A 246 -1.86 -4.58 -10.13
C ASP A 246 -1.25 -4.50 -11.53
N ALA A 247 -1.92 -3.76 -12.40
CA ALA A 247 -1.51 -3.63 -13.79
C ALA A 247 -0.45 -2.54 -14.00
N ALA A 248 -0.46 -1.49 -13.20
CA ALA A 248 0.34 -0.29 -13.37
C ALA A 248 0.25 0.27 -14.79
N SER A 249 -0.98 0.37 -15.33
CA SER A 249 -1.22 0.65 -16.76
C SER A 249 -0.74 2.01 -17.23
N SER A 250 -0.42 2.93 -16.32
CA SER A 250 0.21 4.22 -16.67
C SER A 250 1.55 4.03 -17.37
N GLU A 251 2.30 2.97 -17.05
CA GLU A 251 3.57 2.59 -17.70
C GLU A 251 3.39 2.22 -19.20
N TRP A 252 2.18 1.92 -19.62
CA TRP A 252 1.87 1.47 -20.99
C TRP A 252 1.19 2.54 -21.83
N TYR A 253 0.74 3.64 -21.21
CA TYR A 253 -0.15 4.60 -21.85
C TYR A 253 0.60 5.67 -22.63
N GLU A 254 0.35 5.75 -23.94
CA GLU A 254 0.80 6.81 -24.83
C GLU A 254 -0.33 7.84 -24.97
N GLU A 255 -0.32 8.87 -24.14
CA GLU A 255 -1.42 9.84 -24.00
C GLU A 255 -1.76 10.55 -25.32
N GLU A 256 -0.76 10.97 -26.09
CA GLU A 256 -0.96 11.65 -27.38
C GLU A 256 -1.73 10.78 -28.39
N GLN A 257 -1.58 9.47 -28.34
CA GLN A 257 -2.22 8.52 -29.25
C GLN A 257 -3.48 7.89 -28.65
N GLY A 258 -3.67 7.99 -27.33
CA GLY A 258 -4.77 7.36 -26.61
C GLY A 258 -4.72 5.83 -26.63
N ILE A 259 -3.52 5.23 -26.68
CA ILE A 259 -3.31 3.78 -26.77
C ILE A 259 -2.41 3.27 -25.64
N TYR A 260 -2.56 2.00 -25.32
CA TYR A 260 -1.74 1.25 -24.37
C TYR A 260 -0.77 0.35 -25.13
N ARG A 261 0.53 0.58 -24.93
CA ARG A 261 1.57 -0.23 -25.54
C ARG A 261 2.23 -1.11 -24.49
N LEU A 262 1.95 -2.41 -24.53
CA LEU A 262 2.53 -3.41 -23.66
C LEU A 262 3.93 -3.74 -24.20
N PRO A 263 5.02 -3.29 -23.55
CA PRO A 263 6.36 -3.30 -24.16
C PRO A 263 6.91 -4.74 -24.30
N LYS A 264 6.63 -5.61 -23.32
CA LYS A 264 7.17 -6.97 -23.29
C LYS A 264 6.36 -7.92 -24.18
N ALA A 265 5.04 -7.72 -24.26
CA ALA A 265 4.16 -8.48 -25.17
C ALA A 265 4.22 -7.98 -26.63
N GLY A 266 4.76 -6.78 -26.87
CA GLY A 266 4.81 -6.16 -28.21
C GLY A 266 3.43 -5.83 -28.80
N LYS A 267 2.46 -5.49 -27.95
CA LYS A 267 1.06 -5.22 -28.35
C LYS A 267 0.71 -3.75 -28.13
N ALA A 268 -0.09 -3.20 -29.05
CA ALA A 268 -0.75 -1.91 -28.88
C ALA A 268 -2.26 -2.13 -28.79
N LEU A 269 -2.89 -1.58 -27.75
CA LEU A 269 -4.30 -1.77 -27.46
C LEU A 269 -4.98 -0.42 -27.31
N THR A 270 -6.17 -0.27 -27.88
CA THR A 270 -7.05 0.86 -27.60
C THR A 270 -7.68 0.70 -26.21
N LYS A 271 -8.25 1.77 -25.65
CA LYS A 271 -9.00 1.74 -24.38
C LYS A 271 -10.05 0.60 -24.37
N LYS A 272 -10.82 0.47 -25.45
CA LYS A 272 -11.83 -0.60 -25.62
C LYS A 272 -11.21 -1.98 -25.54
N GLN A 273 -10.08 -2.19 -26.18
CA GLN A 273 -9.37 -3.48 -26.20
C GLN A 273 -8.77 -3.80 -24.82
N MET A 274 -8.28 -2.79 -24.09
CA MET A 274 -7.85 -2.95 -22.69
C MET A 274 -9.01 -3.44 -21.82
N VAL A 275 -10.16 -2.78 -21.86
CA VAL A 275 -11.36 -3.19 -21.11
C VAL A 275 -11.79 -4.62 -21.47
N GLN A 276 -11.76 -5.00 -22.77
CA GLN A 276 -12.07 -6.35 -23.20
C GLN A 276 -11.06 -7.38 -22.70
N MET A 277 -9.78 -7.02 -22.63
CA MET A 277 -8.74 -7.88 -22.08
C MET A 277 -9.01 -8.17 -20.59
N TRP A 278 -9.26 -7.14 -19.78
CA TRP A 278 -9.58 -7.30 -18.36
C TRP A 278 -10.85 -8.11 -18.15
N LYS A 279 -11.91 -7.84 -18.93
CA LYS A 279 -13.16 -8.61 -18.87
C LYS A 279 -12.93 -10.09 -19.12
N ARG A 280 -12.21 -10.44 -20.19
CA ARG A 280 -11.87 -11.83 -20.53
C ARG A 280 -11.07 -12.52 -19.41
N LEU A 281 -10.11 -11.81 -18.80
CA LEU A 281 -9.32 -12.37 -17.70
C LEU A 281 -10.18 -12.59 -16.44
N ALA A 282 -11.03 -11.64 -16.09
CA ALA A 282 -11.94 -11.75 -14.94
C ALA A 282 -13.00 -12.85 -15.13
N GLU A 283 -13.45 -13.12 -16.36
CA GLU A 283 -14.36 -14.22 -16.67
C GLU A 283 -13.66 -15.60 -16.59
N LYS A 284 -12.36 -15.65 -16.87
CA LYS A 284 -11.60 -16.91 -16.94
C LYS A 284 -10.94 -17.33 -15.62
N TYR A 285 -10.53 -16.37 -14.82
CA TYR A 285 -9.79 -16.58 -13.57
C TYR A 285 -10.54 -15.98 -12.38
N PRO A 286 -10.32 -16.49 -11.16
CA PRO A 286 -11.00 -15.99 -9.97
C PRO A 286 -10.42 -14.62 -9.51
N ILE A 287 -10.48 -13.62 -10.41
CA ILE A 287 -10.00 -12.26 -10.13
C ILE A 287 -11.09 -11.51 -9.38
N ILE A 288 -10.74 -10.93 -8.22
CA ILE A 288 -11.64 -10.12 -7.39
C ILE A 288 -11.25 -8.65 -7.38
N SER A 289 -10.00 -8.34 -7.69
CA SER A 289 -9.47 -6.96 -7.61
C SER A 289 -8.52 -6.68 -8.77
N LEU A 290 -8.70 -5.52 -9.40
CA LEU A 290 -7.84 -4.97 -10.44
C LEU A 290 -7.45 -3.56 -10.04
N GLU A 291 -6.16 -3.36 -9.79
CA GLU A 291 -5.53 -2.07 -9.48
C GLU A 291 -4.95 -1.47 -10.75
N ASP A 292 -5.18 -0.18 -10.94
CA ASP A 292 -4.70 0.65 -12.05
C ASP A 292 -4.83 -0.05 -13.42
N GLY A 293 -6.02 -0.61 -13.67
CA GLY A 293 -6.34 -1.26 -14.94
C GLY A 293 -6.40 -0.32 -16.15
N MET A 294 -6.41 0.99 -15.90
CA MET A 294 -6.26 2.08 -16.87
C MET A 294 -5.29 3.12 -16.30
N ALA A 295 -4.71 3.97 -17.16
CA ALA A 295 -3.75 4.98 -16.77
C ALA A 295 -4.36 6.08 -15.87
N GLU A 296 -3.54 6.72 -15.04
CA GLU A 296 -3.93 7.77 -14.07
C GLU A 296 -4.50 9.05 -14.72
N THR A 297 -4.24 9.27 -16.02
CA THR A 297 -4.78 10.38 -16.80
C THR A 297 -5.95 9.98 -17.70
N ASP A 298 -6.22 8.67 -17.88
CA ASP A 298 -7.26 8.18 -18.79
C ASP A 298 -8.63 8.01 -18.10
N TRP A 299 -9.24 9.11 -17.69
CA TRP A 299 -10.55 9.14 -17.03
C TRP A 299 -11.66 8.48 -17.84
N GLU A 300 -11.65 8.65 -19.19
CA GLU A 300 -12.61 7.99 -20.09
C GLU A 300 -12.44 6.45 -20.06
N GLY A 301 -11.20 5.98 -20.11
CA GLY A 301 -10.89 4.55 -20.00
C GLY A 301 -11.37 3.97 -18.67
N TRP A 302 -11.16 4.70 -17.58
CA TRP A 302 -11.65 4.31 -16.26
C TRP A 302 -13.18 4.25 -16.17
N GLU A 303 -13.89 5.21 -16.77
CA GLU A 303 -15.36 5.16 -16.85
C GLU A 303 -15.83 3.91 -17.60
N MET A 304 -15.20 3.61 -18.75
CA MET A 304 -15.48 2.40 -19.52
C MET A 304 -15.21 1.11 -18.72
N LEU A 305 -14.09 1.06 -18.01
CA LEU A 305 -13.72 -0.09 -17.16
C LEU A 305 -14.70 -0.27 -16.01
N THR A 306 -15.06 0.83 -15.33
CA THR A 306 -16.00 0.80 -14.19
C THR A 306 -17.38 0.34 -14.63
N LYS A 307 -17.87 0.82 -15.76
CA LYS A 307 -19.14 0.37 -16.34
C LYS A 307 -19.14 -1.12 -16.68
N ALA A 308 -18.00 -1.64 -17.16
CA ALA A 308 -17.87 -3.03 -17.57
C ALA A 308 -17.73 -4.00 -16.40
N LEU A 309 -16.94 -3.67 -15.38
CA LEU A 309 -16.49 -4.59 -14.34
C LEU A 309 -16.80 -4.16 -12.90
N GLY A 310 -17.12 -2.89 -12.64
CA GLY A 310 -17.23 -2.34 -11.29
C GLY A 310 -18.32 -2.98 -10.40
N LYS A 311 -19.26 -3.72 -10.98
CA LYS A 311 -20.26 -4.52 -10.24
C LYS A 311 -19.82 -5.97 -9.98
N GLN A 312 -18.72 -6.41 -10.61
CA GLN A 312 -18.24 -7.78 -10.57
C GLN A 312 -16.96 -7.90 -9.74
N ILE A 313 -16.08 -6.92 -9.83
CA ILE A 313 -14.79 -6.91 -9.12
C ILE A 313 -14.50 -5.54 -8.50
N GLN A 314 -13.59 -5.53 -7.57
CA GLN A 314 -13.00 -4.32 -7.01
C GLN A 314 -12.08 -3.67 -8.05
N LEU A 315 -12.29 -2.38 -8.32
CA LEU A 315 -11.46 -1.55 -9.20
C LEU A 315 -10.75 -0.49 -8.35
N VAL A 316 -9.46 -0.67 -8.19
CA VAL A 316 -8.64 0.10 -7.26
C VAL A 316 -7.89 1.19 -8.01
N GLY A 317 -8.03 2.45 -7.56
CA GLY A 317 -7.15 3.52 -7.99
C GLY A 317 -5.99 3.70 -7.02
N ASP A 318 -4.77 3.44 -7.48
CA ASP A 318 -3.51 3.80 -6.84
C ASP A 318 -3.00 5.12 -7.42
N ASP A 319 -2.34 5.11 -8.58
CA ASP A 319 -1.86 6.32 -9.25
C ASP A 319 -3.01 7.26 -9.64
N LEU A 320 -4.19 6.70 -9.91
CA LEU A 320 -5.40 7.48 -10.18
C LEU A 320 -5.74 8.44 -9.04
N PHE A 321 -5.68 7.99 -7.78
CA PHE A 321 -6.13 8.74 -6.60
C PHE A 321 -5.01 9.26 -5.70
N VAL A 322 -3.85 8.63 -5.70
CA VAL A 322 -2.63 8.94 -4.91
C VAL A 322 -2.94 9.33 -3.45
N THR A 323 -3.88 8.63 -2.81
CA THR A 323 -4.35 8.92 -1.44
C THR A 323 -4.85 10.39 -1.26
N ASN A 324 -5.15 11.09 -2.36
CA ASN A 324 -5.51 12.51 -2.38
C ASN A 324 -7.02 12.69 -2.41
N THR A 325 -7.57 13.44 -1.44
CA THR A 325 -9.01 13.66 -1.28
C THR A 325 -9.64 14.41 -2.46
N GLN A 326 -8.91 15.30 -3.14
CA GLN A 326 -9.44 16.05 -4.30
C GLN A 326 -9.61 15.11 -5.51
N ARG A 327 -8.60 14.27 -5.79
CA ARG A 327 -8.67 13.29 -6.88
C ARG A 327 -9.71 12.20 -6.59
N LEU A 328 -9.76 11.72 -5.34
CA LEU A 328 -10.77 10.77 -4.91
C LEU A 328 -12.19 11.35 -5.06
N LYS A 329 -12.41 12.59 -4.64
CA LYS A 329 -13.68 13.30 -4.83
C LYS A 329 -14.09 13.35 -6.30
N GLN A 330 -13.18 13.71 -7.19
CA GLN A 330 -13.42 13.72 -8.64
C GLN A 330 -13.86 12.33 -9.14
N GLY A 331 -13.14 11.26 -8.75
CA GLY A 331 -13.50 9.89 -9.12
C GLY A 331 -14.88 9.47 -8.62
N ILE A 332 -15.21 9.82 -7.37
CA ILE A 332 -16.54 9.56 -6.78
C ILE A 332 -17.64 10.29 -7.57
N GLU A 333 -17.44 11.58 -7.87
CA GLU A 333 -18.41 12.38 -8.64
C GLU A 333 -18.64 11.85 -10.06
N MET A 334 -17.61 11.30 -10.68
CA MET A 334 -17.66 10.66 -11.99
C MET A 334 -18.13 9.19 -11.94
N GLY A 335 -18.25 8.59 -10.76
CA GLY A 335 -18.59 7.17 -10.62
C GLY A 335 -17.51 6.22 -11.14
N ILE A 336 -16.25 6.56 -10.94
CA ILE A 336 -15.06 5.86 -11.46
C ILE A 336 -14.34 5.08 -10.36
N GLY A 337 -14.06 3.79 -10.63
CA GLY A 337 -13.51 2.90 -9.63
C GLY A 337 -14.54 2.54 -8.54
N ASN A 338 -14.12 1.80 -7.53
CA ASN A 338 -14.92 1.49 -6.34
C ASN A 338 -14.03 1.18 -5.13
N SER A 339 -12.74 1.44 -5.25
CA SER A 339 -11.74 1.23 -4.20
C SER A 339 -10.58 2.21 -4.36
N ILE A 340 -9.91 2.54 -3.27
CA ILE A 340 -8.69 3.34 -3.25
C ILE A 340 -7.56 2.58 -2.57
N LEU A 341 -6.36 2.66 -3.14
CA LEU A 341 -5.13 2.26 -2.45
C LEU A 341 -4.65 3.42 -1.56
N ILE A 342 -4.27 3.11 -0.34
CA ILE A 342 -3.83 4.08 0.67
C ILE A 342 -2.35 3.91 0.93
N LYS A 343 -1.57 4.86 0.50
CA LYS A 343 -0.12 4.96 0.73
C LYS A 343 0.17 6.24 1.50
N VAL A 344 0.52 6.12 2.76
CA VAL A 344 0.68 7.26 3.67
C VAL A 344 1.66 8.32 3.15
N ASN A 345 2.69 7.91 2.41
CA ASN A 345 3.69 8.84 1.86
C ASN A 345 3.25 9.55 0.57
N GLN A 346 2.20 9.07 -0.12
CA GLN A 346 1.65 9.77 -1.29
C GLN A 346 0.96 11.08 -0.93
N ILE A 347 0.50 11.21 0.32
CA ILE A 347 -0.15 12.43 0.83
C ILE A 347 0.69 13.13 1.90
N GLY A 348 1.38 12.40 2.78
CA GLY A 348 2.45 12.91 3.63
C GLY A 348 2.07 13.31 5.05
N THR A 349 0.82 13.11 5.52
CA THR A 349 0.42 13.21 6.92
C THR A 349 -0.55 12.09 7.31
N LEU A 350 -0.59 11.75 8.60
CA LEU A 350 -1.59 10.82 9.12
C LEU A 350 -3.00 11.40 9.00
N THR A 351 -3.20 12.68 9.32
CA THR A 351 -4.51 13.34 9.25
C THR A 351 -5.11 13.29 7.85
N GLU A 352 -4.37 13.69 6.81
CA GLU A 352 -4.86 13.63 5.43
C GLU A 352 -5.13 12.17 4.97
N THR A 353 -4.31 11.23 5.44
CA THR A 353 -4.55 9.79 5.18
C THR A 353 -5.88 9.33 5.76
N LEU A 354 -6.18 9.71 7.01
CA LEU A 354 -7.46 9.38 7.67
C LEU A 354 -8.64 10.02 6.94
N ASP A 355 -8.50 11.26 6.48
CA ASP A 355 -9.53 11.97 5.71
C ASP A 355 -9.83 11.29 4.38
N ALA A 356 -8.81 10.83 3.66
CA ALA A 356 -8.98 10.08 2.41
C ALA A 356 -9.75 8.77 2.63
N ILE A 357 -9.40 8.01 3.67
CA ILE A 357 -10.09 6.77 4.03
C ILE A 357 -11.55 7.04 4.45
N ALA A 358 -11.78 8.07 5.26
CA ALA A 358 -13.12 8.45 5.68
C ALA A 358 -13.99 8.88 4.49
N MET A 359 -13.43 9.60 3.53
CA MET A 359 -14.12 9.99 2.29
C MET A 359 -14.47 8.76 1.44
N ALA A 360 -13.53 7.83 1.23
CA ALA A 360 -13.76 6.58 0.50
C ALA A 360 -14.92 5.78 1.12
N ASN A 361 -14.87 5.53 2.43
CA ASN A 361 -15.87 4.75 3.15
C ASN A 361 -17.27 5.39 3.05
N ARG A 362 -17.38 6.73 3.18
CA ARG A 362 -18.66 7.44 3.04
C ARG A 362 -19.26 7.33 1.64
N ALA A 363 -18.41 7.16 0.63
CA ALA A 363 -18.85 6.97 -0.76
C ALA A 363 -19.13 5.49 -1.13
N GLY A 364 -18.95 4.56 -0.18
CA GLY A 364 -19.10 3.12 -0.43
C GLY A 364 -17.90 2.49 -1.16
N TYR A 365 -16.75 3.17 -1.19
CA TYR A 365 -15.51 2.61 -1.71
C TYR A 365 -14.81 1.82 -0.60
N THR A 366 -14.15 0.73 -0.97
CA THR A 366 -13.19 0.06 -0.09
C THR A 366 -11.87 0.84 -0.04
N ALA A 367 -11.15 0.73 1.07
CA ALA A 367 -9.80 1.28 1.22
C ALA A 367 -8.83 0.15 1.52
N ILE A 368 -7.73 0.08 0.79
CA ILE A 368 -6.68 -0.93 0.96
C ILE A 368 -5.45 -0.24 1.53
N ILE A 369 -5.02 -0.61 2.71
CA ILE A 369 -3.79 -0.07 3.28
C ILE A 369 -2.59 -0.72 2.62
N SER A 370 -1.68 0.08 2.08
CA SER A 370 -0.60 -0.41 1.23
C SER A 370 0.79 0.01 1.70
N HIS A 371 1.75 -0.89 1.45
CA HIS A 371 3.18 -0.62 1.50
C HIS A 371 3.66 0.17 0.27
N ARG A 372 4.96 0.40 0.18
CA ARG A 372 5.66 0.85 -1.03
C ARG A 372 6.71 -0.18 -1.45
N SER A 373 7.28 -0.01 -2.64
CA SER A 373 8.36 -0.88 -3.14
C SER A 373 9.64 -0.77 -2.29
N GLY A 374 9.98 0.42 -1.82
CA GLY A 374 11.02 0.65 -0.80
C GLY A 374 10.41 0.74 0.59
N GLU A 375 10.59 -0.29 1.40
CA GLU A 375 10.08 -0.39 2.76
C GLU A 375 11.20 -0.42 3.81
N THR A 376 10.77 -0.27 5.05
CA THR A 376 11.63 -0.43 6.23
C THR A 376 11.00 -1.51 7.14
N GLU A 377 11.57 -1.74 8.32
CA GLU A 377 10.97 -2.58 9.37
C GLU A 377 9.75 -1.94 10.05
N ASP A 378 9.41 -0.69 9.74
CA ASP A 378 8.24 0.00 10.31
C ASP A 378 6.93 -0.74 10.02
N THR A 379 6.07 -0.87 11.03
CA THR A 379 4.83 -1.65 10.96
C THR A 379 3.55 -0.80 11.01
N THR A 380 3.66 0.51 10.93
CA THR A 380 2.53 1.45 11.10
C THR A 380 1.33 1.09 10.22
N ILE A 381 1.57 0.65 8.97
CA ILE A 381 0.47 0.29 8.06
C ILE A 381 -0.34 -0.92 8.54
N ALA A 382 0.25 -1.84 9.30
CA ALA A 382 -0.47 -2.95 9.90
C ALA A 382 -1.41 -2.46 11.01
N ASP A 383 -0.92 -1.58 11.89
CA ASP A 383 -1.74 -0.95 12.93
C ASP A 383 -2.86 -0.10 12.30
N LEU A 384 -2.56 0.66 11.23
CA LEU A 384 -3.52 1.49 10.52
C LEU A 384 -4.65 0.67 9.88
N ALA A 385 -4.32 -0.48 9.29
CA ALA A 385 -5.32 -1.37 8.67
C ALA A 385 -6.34 -1.87 9.69
N VAL A 386 -5.90 -2.22 10.90
CA VAL A 386 -6.81 -2.66 11.97
C VAL A 386 -7.52 -1.47 12.62
N ALA A 387 -6.81 -0.36 12.85
CA ALA A 387 -7.39 0.85 13.44
C ALA A 387 -8.66 1.30 12.72
N LEU A 388 -8.63 1.27 11.41
CA LEU A 388 -9.72 1.79 10.57
C LEU A 388 -10.69 0.71 10.09
N ASN A 389 -10.50 -0.54 10.54
CA ASN A 389 -11.24 -1.70 10.03
C ASN A 389 -11.25 -1.71 8.49
N ALA A 390 -10.11 -1.41 7.87
CA ALA A 390 -10.01 -1.24 6.42
C ALA A 390 -10.36 -2.52 5.63
N GLY A 391 -10.27 -3.66 6.29
CA GLY A 391 -10.64 -4.96 5.74
C GLY A 391 -9.63 -5.56 4.78
N GLN A 392 -8.68 -4.78 4.25
CA GLN A 392 -7.68 -5.24 3.29
C GLN A 392 -6.32 -4.58 3.52
N ILE A 393 -5.23 -5.33 3.25
CA ILE A 393 -3.84 -4.84 3.29
C ILE A 393 -3.03 -5.40 2.13
N LYS A 394 -2.25 -4.54 1.46
CA LYS A 394 -1.29 -4.89 0.42
C LYS A 394 0.12 -4.65 0.98
N SER A 395 0.89 -5.71 1.26
CA SER A 395 2.22 -5.58 1.85
C SER A 395 3.25 -6.59 1.31
N GLY A 396 3.12 -6.94 0.02
CA GLY A 396 4.06 -7.81 -0.68
C GLY A 396 3.89 -9.30 -0.38
N ALA A 397 4.92 -10.08 -0.67
CA ALA A 397 4.95 -11.53 -0.47
C ALA A 397 5.17 -11.91 1.01
N PRO A 398 4.89 -13.15 1.42
CA PRO A 398 5.31 -13.68 2.73
C PRO A 398 6.82 -13.99 2.76
N SER A 399 7.62 -13.08 2.27
CA SER A 399 9.07 -13.16 2.08
C SER A 399 9.66 -11.75 2.16
N ARG A 400 10.93 -11.62 2.57
CA ARG A 400 11.66 -10.38 2.91
C ARG A 400 11.16 -9.78 4.23
N SER A 401 12.10 -9.43 5.12
CA SER A 401 11.79 -9.00 6.50
C SER A 401 10.97 -7.72 6.56
N ASP A 402 11.20 -6.80 5.60
CA ASP A 402 10.46 -5.55 5.46
C ASP A 402 8.96 -5.76 5.17
N ARG A 403 8.60 -6.84 4.50
CA ARG A 403 7.19 -7.24 4.23
C ARG A 403 6.63 -8.03 5.41
N VAL A 404 7.36 -9.06 5.84
CA VAL A 404 6.95 -9.98 6.92
C VAL A 404 6.79 -9.25 8.26
N ALA A 405 7.52 -8.16 8.49
CA ALA A 405 7.36 -7.34 9.70
C ALA A 405 5.90 -6.87 9.91
N LYS A 406 5.22 -6.42 8.83
CA LYS A 406 3.82 -5.98 8.87
C LYS A 406 2.88 -7.15 9.17
N TYR A 407 3.12 -8.29 8.54
CA TYR A 407 2.33 -9.51 8.75
C TYR A 407 2.50 -10.07 10.17
N ASN A 408 3.72 -10.04 10.71
CA ASN A 408 3.98 -10.44 12.09
C ASN A 408 3.34 -9.47 13.09
N GLN A 409 3.26 -8.17 12.77
CA GLN A 409 2.55 -7.20 13.60
C GLN A 409 1.05 -7.52 13.67
N LEU A 410 0.44 -7.91 12.57
CA LEU A 410 -0.97 -8.34 12.56
C LEU A 410 -1.22 -9.61 13.40
N LEU A 411 -0.24 -10.54 13.49
CA LEU A 411 -0.32 -11.66 14.43
C LEU A 411 -0.34 -11.20 15.89
N ARG A 412 0.50 -10.22 16.25
CA ARG A 412 0.53 -9.65 17.63
C ARG A 412 -0.78 -8.92 17.93
N ILE A 413 -1.33 -8.18 16.95
CA ILE A 413 -2.62 -7.50 17.11
C ILE A 413 -3.76 -8.52 17.27
N GLU A 414 -3.77 -9.61 16.48
CA GLU A 414 -4.76 -10.68 16.62
C GLU A 414 -4.69 -11.32 18.03
N GLU A 415 -3.47 -11.58 18.53
CA GLU A 415 -3.26 -12.10 19.87
C GLU A 415 -3.75 -11.14 20.96
N GLU A 416 -3.46 -9.82 20.83
CA GLU A 416 -3.93 -8.79 21.75
C GLU A 416 -5.46 -8.65 21.77
N LEU A 417 -6.10 -8.77 20.61
CA LEU A 417 -7.55 -8.72 20.46
C LEU A 417 -8.23 -9.97 21.03
N GLY A 418 -7.56 -11.14 20.98
CA GLY A 418 -8.09 -12.41 21.43
C GLY A 418 -9.41 -12.75 20.76
N SER A 419 -10.46 -13.03 21.56
CA SER A 419 -11.79 -13.39 21.05
C SER A 419 -12.55 -12.24 20.36
N GLN A 420 -12.04 -11.01 20.42
CA GLN A 420 -12.63 -9.88 19.74
C GLN A 420 -12.13 -9.72 18.29
N ALA A 421 -11.03 -10.40 17.95
CA ALA A 421 -10.47 -10.35 16.60
C ALA A 421 -11.49 -10.86 15.57
N GLN A 422 -11.65 -10.10 14.50
CA GLN A 422 -12.54 -10.45 13.39
C GLN A 422 -11.73 -10.52 12.10
N TYR A 423 -11.87 -11.63 11.38
CA TYR A 423 -11.33 -11.75 10.03
C TYR A 423 -12.50 -11.70 9.04
N PRO A 424 -12.58 -10.67 8.18
CA PRO A 424 -13.79 -10.40 7.40
C PRO A 424 -13.96 -11.35 6.21
N GLY A 425 -12.87 -11.96 5.69
CA GLY A 425 -12.93 -12.80 4.51
C GLY A 425 -13.65 -12.10 3.35
N LYS A 426 -14.67 -12.73 2.77
CA LYS A 426 -15.47 -12.16 1.67
C LYS A 426 -16.14 -10.84 2.02
N ALA A 427 -16.47 -10.59 3.28
CA ALA A 427 -17.14 -9.36 3.70
C ALA A 427 -16.22 -8.11 3.56
N ALA A 428 -14.90 -8.29 3.35
CA ALA A 428 -14.00 -7.19 3.02
C ALA A 428 -14.35 -6.52 1.68
N PHE A 429 -15.12 -7.18 0.83
CA PHE A 429 -15.54 -6.71 -0.50
C PHE A 429 -17.01 -6.26 -0.49
N PHE A 430 -17.39 -5.49 0.52
CA PHE A 430 -18.78 -5.09 0.79
C PHE A 430 -19.44 -4.30 -0.35
N ASN A 431 -18.67 -3.78 -1.30
CA ASN A 431 -19.15 -3.03 -2.45
C ASN A 431 -19.18 -3.86 -3.76
N VAL A 432 -18.85 -5.14 -3.70
CA VAL A 432 -18.95 -6.06 -4.83
C VAL A 432 -20.18 -6.97 -4.63
N PRO A 433 -21.28 -6.77 -5.37
CA PRO A 433 -22.58 -7.40 -5.08
C PRO A 433 -22.57 -8.94 -4.97
N GLN A 434 -21.71 -9.63 -5.70
CA GLN A 434 -21.63 -11.09 -5.66
C GLN A 434 -21.15 -11.65 -4.30
N PHE A 435 -20.60 -10.82 -3.41
CA PHE A 435 -20.13 -11.20 -2.08
C PHE A 435 -21.06 -10.70 -0.96
N LEU A 436 -22.16 -10.03 -1.31
CA LEU A 436 -23.17 -9.54 -0.35
C LEU A 436 -24.28 -10.57 -0.09
N ALA A 437 -24.27 -11.71 -0.79
CA ALA A 437 -25.30 -12.75 -0.71
C ALA A 437 -24.99 -13.81 0.37
#